data_28ffca1298dc7cf7190e859494c7403a
#
_entry.id   28ffca1298dc7cf7190e859494c7403a
#
_cell.length_a   1.000
_cell.length_b   1.000
_cell.length_c   1.000
_cell.angle_alpha   90.00
_cell.angle_beta   90.00
_cell.angle_gamma   90.00
#
_symmetry.space_group_name_H-M   'P 1'
#
loop_
_entity.id
_entity.type
_entity.pdbx_description
1 polymer ?
#
loop_
_entity_poly.entity_id
_entity_poly.type
_entity_poly.pdbx_seq_one_letter_code
_entity_poly.pdbx_strand_id
1 'polypeptide(L)'
;MLEDADGLAELRRLGARSVPVLSRGDDYTFAQNISAVVKFLDLKEATGPVLSAPELIERLGFFIATAQRLIAQMPNDKLATDVPNRPRSYRVLGHHIFRIPEVFLDVAQGATLAYESLVGPPPEVMIRSADISAYGGEVGARLAAWWDAKADKSGRDPVNTYYGPQTLHEVLERTTWHCGQHVRQWVMLLGMNGVAADNPPGDAAFAKLPMPSNVWDG
;
A
#
# COMPACT_ATOMS: atom_id res chain seq x y z
N MET A 1 10.63 -2.25 17.13
CA MET A 1 11.14 -0.91 16.75
C MET A 1 11.08 0.11 17.88
N LEU A 2 9.98 0.22 18.66
CA LEU A 2 9.93 1.09 19.85
C LEU A 2 10.77 0.59 21.03
N GLU A 3 11.25 -0.65 20.97
CA GLU A 3 12.07 -1.31 21.99
C GLU A 3 13.58 -1.23 21.68
N ASP A 4 13.97 -0.73 20.49
CA ASP A 4 15.35 -0.54 20.08
C ASP A 4 15.80 0.88 20.44
N ALA A 5 16.37 1.02 21.63
CA ALA A 5 16.85 2.31 22.15
C ALA A 5 17.98 2.92 21.30
N ASP A 6 18.87 2.07 20.77
CA ASP A 6 20.02 2.51 19.96
C ASP A 6 19.55 3.01 18.59
N GLY A 7 18.63 2.29 17.96
CA GLY A 7 18.00 2.72 16.70
C GLY A 7 17.23 4.03 16.85
N LEU A 8 16.52 4.24 17.97
CA LEU A 8 15.83 5.49 18.25
C LEU A 8 16.81 6.65 18.50
N ALA A 9 17.93 6.40 19.18
CA ALA A 9 18.97 7.40 19.40
C ALA A 9 19.60 7.83 18.06
N GLU A 10 19.87 6.87 17.18
CA GLU A 10 20.44 7.14 15.85
C GLU A 10 19.48 7.93 14.96
N LEU A 11 18.18 7.60 14.94
CA LEU A 11 17.18 8.38 14.23
C LEU A 11 17.14 9.85 14.70
N ARG A 12 17.21 10.07 16.02
CA ARG A 12 17.25 11.41 16.59
C ARG A 12 18.53 12.15 16.19
N ARG A 13 19.67 11.48 16.22
CA ARG A 13 20.96 12.04 15.81
C ARG A 13 20.93 12.51 14.37
N LEU A 14 20.35 11.71 13.47
CA LEU A 14 20.19 12.02 12.05
C LEU A 14 19.07 13.04 11.76
N GLY A 15 18.20 13.33 12.73
CA GLY A 15 17.01 14.16 12.51
C GLY A 15 15.92 13.48 11.65
N ALA A 16 16.03 12.16 11.45
CA ALA A 16 15.07 11.39 10.70
C ALA A 16 13.80 11.14 11.53
N ARG A 17 12.60 11.33 10.91
CA ARG A 17 11.31 11.26 11.61
C ARG A 17 10.50 10.01 11.28
N SER A 18 10.99 9.17 10.36
CA SER A 18 10.32 7.92 9.97
C SER A 18 11.35 6.87 9.57
N VAL A 19 10.93 5.63 9.50
CA VAL A 19 11.70 4.46 9.07
C VAL A 19 11.00 3.79 7.87
N PRO A 20 11.72 2.97 7.09
CA PRO A 20 13.12 2.60 7.18
C PRO A 20 14.06 3.70 6.68
N VAL A 21 15.21 3.84 7.32
CA VAL A 21 16.28 4.80 6.98
C VAL A 21 17.55 4.04 6.70
N LEU A 22 18.27 4.43 5.66
CA LEU A 22 19.64 4.00 5.40
C LEU A 22 20.58 5.17 5.69
N SER A 23 21.60 4.95 6.51
CA SER A 23 22.59 6.00 6.87
C SER A 23 24.02 5.60 6.54
N ARG A 24 24.85 6.61 6.29
CA ARG A 24 26.29 6.50 6.12
C ARG A 24 26.96 7.73 6.76
N GLY A 25 27.47 7.58 7.98
CA GLY A 25 27.96 8.71 8.79
C GLY A 25 26.80 9.62 9.18
N ASP A 26 26.87 10.90 8.84
CA ASP A 26 25.85 11.90 9.13
C ASP A 26 24.81 12.04 8.00
N ASP A 27 25.05 11.42 6.85
CA ASP A 27 24.13 11.42 5.73
C ASP A 27 23.13 10.28 5.85
N TYR A 28 21.88 10.51 5.41
CA TYR A 28 20.87 9.47 5.34
C TYR A 28 19.90 9.65 4.17
N THR A 29 19.20 8.57 3.82
CA THR A 29 18.07 8.57 2.88
C THR A 29 16.96 7.66 3.39
N PHE A 30 15.71 7.95 2.99
CA PHE A 30 14.59 7.07 3.28
C PHE A 30 14.57 5.87 2.34
N ALA A 31 14.54 4.66 2.89
CA ALA A 31 14.55 3.44 2.11
C ALA A 31 13.19 3.09 1.46
N GLN A 32 12.16 3.91 1.65
CA GLN A 32 10.93 3.86 0.87
C GLN A 32 11.13 4.27 -0.60
N ASN A 33 12.19 5.05 -0.87
CA ASN A 33 12.53 5.49 -2.22
C ASN A 33 13.77 4.73 -2.71
N ILE A 34 13.54 3.70 -3.52
CA ILE A 34 14.65 2.87 -4.05
C ILE A 34 15.60 3.68 -4.94
N SER A 35 15.10 4.62 -5.73
CA SER A 35 15.94 5.50 -6.55
C SER A 35 16.87 6.35 -5.67
N ALA A 36 16.38 6.87 -4.54
CA ALA A 36 17.21 7.59 -3.58
C ALA A 36 18.25 6.67 -2.91
N VAL A 37 17.89 5.43 -2.58
CA VAL A 37 18.82 4.44 -2.03
C VAL A 37 19.94 4.11 -3.02
N VAL A 38 19.60 3.83 -4.28
CA VAL A 38 20.58 3.54 -5.34
C VAL A 38 21.53 4.71 -5.54
N LYS A 39 21.01 5.94 -5.57
CA LYS A 39 21.83 7.16 -5.65
C LYS A 39 22.70 7.35 -4.41
N PHE A 40 22.15 7.11 -3.21
CA PHE A 40 22.87 7.25 -1.94
C PHE A 40 24.04 6.26 -1.81
N LEU A 41 23.87 5.05 -2.35
CA LEU A 41 24.88 3.99 -2.36
C LEU A 41 25.79 4.05 -3.59
N ASP A 42 25.60 5.00 -4.51
CA ASP A 42 26.34 5.11 -5.78
C ASP A 42 26.31 3.83 -6.63
N LEU A 43 25.13 3.16 -6.64
CA LEU A 43 24.92 1.96 -7.43
C LEU A 43 24.51 2.31 -8.87
N LYS A 44 24.82 1.42 -9.82
CA LYS A 44 24.46 1.56 -11.25
C LYS A 44 23.22 0.73 -11.62
N GLU A 45 22.29 0.61 -10.70
CA GLU A 45 21.06 -0.17 -10.89
C GLU A 45 19.97 0.69 -11.51
N ALA A 46 19.21 0.10 -12.43
CA ALA A 46 18.00 0.74 -12.95
C ALA A 46 16.94 0.79 -11.86
N THR A 47 16.35 1.95 -11.69
CA THR A 47 15.31 2.19 -10.68
C THR A 47 14.05 2.74 -11.33
N GLY A 48 12.93 2.50 -10.68
CA GLY A 48 11.61 2.94 -11.12
C GLY A 48 10.69 1.79 -11.52
N PRO A 49 9.42 2.09 -11.78
CA PRO A 49 8.43 1.09 -12.13
C PRO A 49 8.80 0.31 -13.40
N VAL A 50 8.70 -1.02 -13.32
CA VAL A 50 8.89 -1.93 -14.47
C VAL A 50 7.64 -1.96 -15.34
N LEU A 51 6.46 -1.86 -14.71
CA LEU A 51 5.17 -1.78 -15.40
C LEU A 51 4.89 -0.32 -15.78
N SER A 52 4.32 -0.08 -16.94
CA SER A 52 3.83 1.25 -17.33
C SER A 52 2.65 1.70 -16.43
N ALA A 53 2.38 3.00 -16.39
CA ALA A 53 1.27 3.53 -15.60
C ALA A 53 -0.11 2.93 -16.01
N PRO A 54 -0.43 2.72 -17.30
CA PRO A 54 -1.64 1.99 -17.69
C PRO A 54 -1.71 0.55 -17.14
N GLU A 55 -0.60 -0.21 -17.22
CA GLU A 55 -0.52 -1.58 -16.69
C GLU A 55 -0.69 -1.59 -15.16
N LEU A 56 -0.14 -0.61 -14.46
CA LEU A 56 -0.31 -0.47 -13.00
C LEU A 56 -1.75 -0.15 -12.62
N ILE A 57 -2.43 0.73 -13.36
CA ILE A 57 -3.86 1.04 -13.12
C ILE A 57 -4.74 -0.18 -13.34
N GLU A 58 -4.51 -0.93 -14.42
CA GLU A 58 -5.22 -2.19 -14.66
C GLU A 58 -5.00 -3.17 -13.49
N ARG A 59 -3.75 -3.31 -13.05
CA ARG A 59 -3.39 -4.19 -11.94
C ARG A 59 -3.99 -3.74 -10.61
N LEU A 60 -3.97 -2.44 -10.32
CA LEU A 60 -4.59 -1.87 -9.12
C LEU A 60 -6.10 -2.08 -9.12
N GLY A 61 -6.77 -1.83 -10.23
CA GLY A 61 -8.20 -2.10 -10.41
C GLY A 61 -8.54 -3.58 -10.18
N PHE A 62 -7.71 -4.50 -10.70
CA PHE A 62 -7.85 -5.92 -10.44
C PHE A 62 -7.71 -6.26 -8.95
N PHE A 63 -6.72 -5.70 -8.24
CA PHE A 63 -6.57 -5.95 -6.80
C PHE A 63 -7.73 -5.36 -5.98
N ILE A 64 -8.23 -4.17 -6.33
CA ILE A 64 -9.40 -3.57 -5.66
C ILE A 64 -10.63 -4.47 -5.83
N ALA A 65 -10.94 -4.91 -7.06
CA ALA A 65 -12.08 -5.80 -7.32
C ALA A 65 -11.93 -7.16 -6.62
N THR A 66 -10.72 -7.69 -6.58
CA THR A 66 -10.40 -8.93 -5.86
C THR A 66 -10.57 -8.75 -4.36
N ALA A 67 -10.03 -7.69 -3.77
CA ALA A 67 -10.19 -7.38 -2.36
C ALA A 67 -11.67 -7.21 -1.97
N GLN A 68 -12.44 -6.52 -2.80
CA GLN A 68 -13.88 -6.32 -2.60
C GLN A 68 -14.63 -7.65 -2.48
N ARG A 69 -14.38 -8.58 -3.39
CA ARG A 69 -14.98 -9.92 -3.38
C ARG A 69 -14.53 -10.74 -2.17
N LEU A 70 -13.23 -10.74 -1.86
CA LEU A 70 -12.67 -11.53 -0.77
C LEU A 70 -13.04 -10.97 0.61
N ILE A 71 -13.13 -9.65 0.78
CA ILE A 71 -13.54 -9.03 2.03
C ILE A 71 -14.99 -9.36 2.34
N ALA A 72 -15.87 -9.39 1.33
CA ALA A 72 -17.27 -9.77 1.51
C ALA A 72 -17.45 -11.20 2.05
N GLN A 73 -16.46 -12.09 1.89
CA GLN A 73 -16.50 -13.47 2.41
C GLN A 73 -16.16 -13.56 3.91
N MET A 74 -15.51 -12.55 4.51
CA MET A 74 -15.12 -12.61 5.92
C MET A 74 -16.36 -12.54 6.82
N PRO A 75 -16.57 -13.52 7.73
CA PRO A 75 -17.66 -13.46 8.69
C PRO A 75 -17.59 -12.21 9.57
N ASN A 76 -18.71 -11.55 9.79
CA ASN A 76 -18.75 -10.28 10.51
C ASN A 76 -18.24 -10.39 11.96
N ASP A 77 -18.47 -11.54 12.62
CA ASP A 77 -17.99 -11.82 13.98
C ASP A 77 -16.46 -11.92 14.06
N LYS A 78 -15.76 -12.10 12.93
CA LYS A 78 -14.29 -12.15 12.83
C LYS A 78 -13.65 -10.78 12.62
N LEU A 79 -14.41 -9.77 12.22
CA LEU A 79 -13.86 -8.46 11.90
C LEU A 79 -13.14 -7.78 13.08
N ALA A 80 -13.54 -8.08 14.32
CA ALA A 80 -12.89 -7.56 15.53
C ALA A 80 -11.63 -8.36 15.94
N THR A 81 -11.35 -9.50 15.27
CA THR A 81 -10.18 -10.32 15.56
C THR A 81 -8.91 -9.59 15.13
N ASP A 82 -7.88 -9.62 15.97
CA ASP A 82 -6.58 -9.05 15.62
C ASP A 82 -5.86 -9.89 14.57
N VAL A 83 -5.18 -9.19 13.69
CA VAL A 83 -4.25 -9.80 12.73
C VAL A 83 -3.08 -10.41 13.51
N PRO A 84 -2.65 -11.64 13.22
CA PRO A 84 -1.54 -12.28 13.94
C PRO A 84 -0.30 -11.39 13.99
N ASN A 85 0.23 -11.20 15.20
CA ASN A 85 1.43 -10.39 15.48
C ASN A 85 1.35 -8.92 15.03
N ARG A 86 0.14 -8.35 14.90
CA ARG A 86 -0.06 -6.94 14.50
C ARG A 86 -1.14 -6.29 15.38
N PRO A 87 -0.92 -5.06 15.86
CA PRO A 87 -1.89 -4.36 16.72
C PRO A 87 -3.01 -3.71 15.87
N ARG A 88 -3.69 -4.50 15.03
CA ARG A 88 -4.84 -4.05 14.22
C ARG A 88 -5.79 -5.21 13.93
N SER A 89 -7.08 -4.92 13.93
CA SER A 89 -8.10 -5.93 13.62
C SER A 89 -8.25 -6.18 12.12
N TYR A 90 -8.93 -7.27 11.74
CA TYR A 90 -9.30 -7.55 10.36
C TYR A 90 -10.13 -6.42 9.75
N ARG A 91 -11.02 -5.79 10.53
CA ARG A 91 -11.78 -4.62 10.09
C ARG A 91 -10.86 -3.47 9.67
N VAL A 92 -9.85 -3.17 10.46
CA VAL A 92 -8.86 -2.12 10.16
C VAL A 92 -8.03 -2.48 8.92
N LEU A 93 -7.58 -3.74 8.81
CA LEU A 93 -6.85 -4.19 7.63
C LEU A 93 -7.71 -4.15 6.36
N GLY A 94 -8.96 -4.63 6.42
CA GLY A 94 -9.87 -4.61 5.27
C GLY A 94 -10.13 -3.19 4.76
N HIS A 95 -10.40 -2.24 5.67
CA HIS A 95 -10.54 -0.84 5.32
C HIS A 95 -9.24 -0.28 4.71
N HIS A 96 -8.09 -0.60 5.30
CA HIS A 96 -6.79 -0.11 4.87
C HIS A 96 -6.47 -0.50 3.41
N ILE A 97 -6.89 -1.68 2.94
CA ILE A 97 -6.69 -2.12 1.55
C ILE A 97 -7.27 -1.09 0.56
N PHE A 98 -8.41 -0.52 0.87
CA PHE A 98 -9.07 0.48 0.01
C PHE A 98 -8.65 1.92 0.33
N ARG A 99 -8.25 2.19 1.57
CA ARG A 99 -7.72 3.50 1.95
C ARG A 99 -6.43 3.84 1.19
N ILE A 100 -5.57 2.86 0.90
CA ILE A 100 -4.34 3.04 0.13
C ILE A 100 -4.63 3.64 -1.27
N PRO A 101 -5.46 3.03 -2.14
CA PRO A 101 -5.79 3.61 -3.44
C PRO A 101 -6.64 4.90 -3.34
N GLU A 102 -7.44 5.07 -2.30
CA GLU A 102 -8.15 6.34 -2.08
C GLU A 102 -7.17 7.49 -1.84
N VAL A 103 -6.18 7.30 -0.95
CA VAL A 103 -5.13 8.30 -0.69
C VAL A 103 -4.29 8.57 -1.95
N PHE A 104 -4.02 7.54 -2.77
CA PHE A 104 -3.39 7.74 -4.07
C PHE A 104 -4.21 8.70 -4.96
N LEU A 105 -5.53 8.57 -4.99
CA LEU A 105 -6.40 9.49 -5.74
C LEU A 105 -6.32 10.92 -5.22
N ASP A 106 -6.27 11.11 -3.90
CA ASP A 106 -6.10 12.43 -3.30
C ASP A 106 -4.75 13.05 -3.72
N VAL A 107 -3.67 12.26 -3.72
CA VAL A 107 -2.33 12.68 -4.18
C VAL A 107 -2.34 13.02 -5.67
N ALA A 108 -3.00 12.21 -6.49
CA ALA A 108 -3.13 12.44 -7.92
C ALA A 108 -3.93 13.71 -8.26
N GLN A 109 -4.68 14.24 -7.31
CA GLN A 109 -5.44 15.50 -7.37
C GLN A 109 -4.73 16.66 -6.66
N GLY A 110 -3.48 16.49 -6.25
CA GLY A 110 -2.63 17.55 -5.72
C GLY A 110 -2.41 17.56 -4.21
N ALA A 111 -2.96 16.59 -3.47
CA ALA A 111 -2.65 16.43 -2.05
C ALA A 111 -1.20 15.94 -1.84
N THR A 112 -0.62 16.23 -0.69
CA THR A 112 0.64 15.63 -0.26
C THR A 112 0.36 14.26 0.36
N LEU A 113 1.11 13.22 -0.03
CA LEU A 113 1.05 11.92 0.64
C LEU A 113 1.62 12.03 2.05
N ALA A 114 0.76 12.03 3.05
CA ALA A 114 1.14 11.95 4.46
C ALA A 114 0.99 10.51 4.98
N TYR A 115 1.87 10.09 5.89
CA TYR A 115 1.79 8.75 6.50
C TYR A 115 0.45 8.56 7.25
N GLU A 116 0.02 9.58 7.97
CA GLU A 116 -1.22 9.60 8.76
C GLU A 116 -2.47 9.37 7.89
N SER A 117 -2.43 9.81 6.63
CA SER A 117 -3.53 9.60 5.68
C SER A 117 -3.78 8.12 5.38
N LEU A 118 -2.73 7.28 5.47
CA LEU A 118 -2.79 5.85 5.18
C LEU A 118 -3.29 5.01 6.37
N VAL A 119 -3.09 5.48 7.62
CA VAL A 119 -3.26 4.66 8.83
C VAL A 119 -4.51 5.01 9.66
N GLY A 120 -5.39 5.83 9.13
CA GLY A 120 -6.65 6.20 9.80
C GLY A 120 -7.55 4.99 10.08
N PRO A 121 -8.27 4.98 11.21
CA PRO A 121 -9.24 3.91 11.49
C PRO A 121 -10.42 3.98 10.52
N PRO A 122 -11.12 2.84 10.29
CA PRO A 122 -12.35 2.86 9.51
C PRO A 122 -13.44 3.67 10.22
N PRO A 123 -14.37 4.29 9.46
CA PRO A 123 -15.54 4.95 10.03
C PRO A 123 -16.29 4.03 11.01
N GLU A 124 -16.86 4.59 12.10
CA GLU A 124 -17.55 3.79 13.13
C GLU A 124 -18.72 2.98 12.57
N VAL A 125 -19.42 3.51 11.57
CA VAL A 125 -20.56 2.86 10.91
C VAL A 125 -20.16 1.68 10.01
N MET A 126 -18.89 1.55 9.65
CA MET A 126 -18.38 0.48 8.78
C MET A 126 -18.08 -0.78 9.61
N ILE A 127 -19.11 -1.50 10.04
CA ILE A 127 -19.02 -2.61 11.01
C ILE A 127 -19.16 -4.00 10.38
N ARG A 128 -19.57 -4.09 9.10
CA ARG A 128 -19.76 -5.36 8.40
C ARG A 128 -18.79 -5.48 7.23
N SER A 129 -18.47 -6.71 6.83
CA SER A 129 -17.69 -7.02 5.64
C SER A 129 -18.28 -6.38 4.38
N ALA A 130 -19.61 -6.36 4.29
CA ALA A 130 -20.34 -5.73 3.18
C ALA A 130 -20.12 -4.20 3.14
N ASP A 131 -20.00 -3.52 4.30
CA ASP A 131 -19.76 -2.08 4.36
C ASP A 131 -18.36 -1.74 3.83
N ILE A 132 -17.36 -2.55 4.23
CA ILE A 132 -15.97 -2.41 3.75
C ILE A 132 -15.90 -2.71 2.24
N SER A 133 -16.59 -3.76 1.80
CA SER A 133 -16.66 -4.14 0.38
C SER A 133 -17.31 -3.04 -0.48
N ALA A 134 -18.39 -2.42 -0.01
CA ALA A 134 -19.06 -1.32 -0.70
C ALA A 134 -18.13 -0.11 -0.86
N TYR A 135 -17.42 0.27 0.20
CA TYR A 135 -16.39 1.31 0.14
C TYR A 135 -15.31 1.01 -0.91
N GLY A 136 -14.87 -0.25 -1.00
CA GLY A 136 -13.93 -0.68 -2.04
C GLY A 136 -14.49 -0.48 -3.45
N GLY A 137 -15.78 -0.73 -3.66
CA GLY A 137 -16.47 -0.48 -4.93
C GLY A 137 -16.47 1.00 -5.31
N GLU A 138 -16.75 1.89 -4.34
CA GLU A 138 -16.70 3.34 -4.55
C GLU A 138 -15.29 3.83 -4.92
N VAL A 139 -14.27 3.35 -4.22
CA VAL A 139 -12.86 3.67 -4.53
C VAL A 139 -12.48 3.18 -5.92
N GLY A 140 -12.87 1.95 -6.29
CA GLY A 140 -12.62 1.40 -7.63
C GLY A 140 -13.27 2.21 -8.74
N ALA A 141 -14.53 2.62 -8.55
CA ALA A 141 -15.25 3.47 -9.50
C ALA A 141 -14.58 4.86 -9.65
N ARG A 142 -14.14 5.48 -8.54
CA ARG A 142 -13.40 6.74 -8.55
C ARG A 142 -12.06 6.60 -9.28
N LEU A 143 -11.33 5.50 -9.07
CA LEU A 143 -10.06 5.24 -9.76
C LEU A 143 -10.27 5.15 -11.28
N ALA A 144 -11.26 4.39 -11.73
CA ALA A 144 -11.58 4.25 -13.13
C ALA A 144 -11.98 5.60 -13.76
N ALA A 145 -12.90 6.34 -13.14
CA ALA A 145 -13.35 7.65 -13.63
C ALA A 145 -12.19 8.67 -13.70
N TRP A 146 -11.34 8.71 -12.68
CA TRP A 146 -10.16 9.58 -12.67
C TRP A 146 -9.20 9.23 -13.82
N TRP A 147 -8.91 7.92 -14.01
CA TRP A 147 -8.00 7.48 -15.04
C TRP A 147 -8.53 7.72 -16.45
N ASP A 148 -9.82 7.52 -16.66
CA ASP A 148 -10.47 7.80 -17.96
C ASP A 148 -10.39 9.27 -18.33
N ALA A 149 -10.59 10.15 -17.35
CA ALA A 149 -10.54 11.60 -17.54
C ALA A 149 -9.11 12.16 -17.69
N LYS A 150 -8.08 11.39 -17.27
CA LYS A 150 -6.68 11.85 -17.31
C LYS A 150 -6.13 11.86 -18.74
N ALA A 151 -5.76 13.05 -19.23
CA ALA A 151 -5.22 13.24 -20.58
C ALA A 151 -3.79 12.66 -20.73
N ASP A 152 -2.89 13.01 -19.80
CA ASP A 152 -1.53 12.44 -19.77
C ASP A 152 -1.49 11.21 -18.86
N LYS A 153 -1.36 10.06 -19.48
CA LYS A 153 -1.27 8.74 -18.82
C LYS A 153 0.16 8.28 -18.57
N SER A 154 1.14 9.16 -18.71
CA SER A 154 2.56 8.81 -18.47
C SER A 154 2.91 8.62 -16.99
N GLY A 155 2.15 9.23 -16.08
CA GLY A 155 2.44 9.25 -14.66
C GLY A 155 3.66 10.10 -14.27
N ARG A 156 4.14 10.99 -15.14
CA ARG A 156 5.33 11.83 -14.89
C ARG A 156 5.06 13.03 -13.97
N ASP A 157 3.81 13.29 -13.63
CA ASP A 157 3.46 14.40 -12.75
C ASP A 157 4.25 14.30 -11.44
N PRO A 158 4.92 15.39 -11.01
CA PRO A 158 5.61 15.40 -9.72
C PRO A 158 4.60 15.46 -8.58
N VAL A 159 4.82 14.67 -7.55
CA VAL A 159 3.98 14.63 -6.34
C VAL A 159 4.85 14.70 -5.08
N ASN A 160 4.31 15.28 -4.01
CA ASN A 160 4.99 15.37 -2.74
C ASN A 160 4.58 14.21 -1.82
N THR A 161 5.58 13.59 -1.18
CA THR A 161 5.35 12.51 -0.23
C THR A 161 6.12 12.76 1.06
N TYR A 162 5.73 12.10 2.16
CA TYR A 162 6.42 12.20 3.46
C TYR A 162 7.86 11.65 3.43
N TYR A 163 8.23 10.93 2.36
CA TYR A 163 9.58 10.39 2.13
C TYR A 163 10.31 11.08 0.95
N GLY A 164 9.84 12.25 0.53
CA GLY A 164 10.45 13.08 -0.50
C GLY A 164 9.64 13.17 -1.80
N PRO A 165 10.09 13.99 -2.75
CA PRO A 165 9.44 14.13 -4.06
C PRO A 165 9.48 12.81 -4.85
N GLN A 166 8.38 12.49 -5.53
CA GLN A 166 8.22 11.32 -6.38
C GLN A 166 7.54 11.71 -7.69
N THR A 167 7.54 10.81 -8.66
CA THR A 167 6.59 10.86 -9.77
C THR A 167 5.28 10.16 -9.36
N LEU A 168 4.19 10.55 -9.98
CA LEU A 168 2.90 9.86 -9.79
C LEU A 168 3.00 8.37 -10.16
N HIS A 169 3.86 8.02 -11.14
CA HIS A 169 4.12 6.64 -11.55
C HIS A 169 4.75 5.81 -10.42
N GLU A 170 5.74 6.36 -9.71
CA GLU A 170 6.38 5.68 -8.57
C GLU A 170 5.40 5.50 -7.41
N VAL A 171 4.57 6.50 -7.13
CA VAL A 171 3.51 6.38 -6.10
C VAL A 171 2.44 5.37 -6.52
N LEU A 172 2.09 5.31 -7.81
CA LEU A 172 1.16 4.33 -8.34
C LEU A 172 1.70 2.89 -8.21
N GLU A 173 2.99 2.65 -8.54
CA GLU A 173 3.59 1.34 -8.34
C GLU A 173 3.55 0.93 -6.86
N ARG A 174 3.95 1.84 -5.97
CA ARG A 174 3.88 1.61 -4.52
C ARG A 174 2.46 1.27 -4.07
N THR A 175 1.48 2.03 -4.51
CA THR A 175 0.06 1.81 -4.21
C THR A 175 -0.39 0.43 -4.69
N THR A 176 0.01 0.05 -5.90
CA THR A 176 -0.40 -1.20 -6.54
C THR A 176 0.17 -2.42 -5.80
N TRP A 177 1.48 -2.47 -5.56
CA TRP A 177 2.07 -3.61 -4.86
C TRP A 177 1.63 -3.68 -3.39
N HIS A 178 1.44 -2.54 -2.73
CA HIS A 178 0.98 -2.48 -1.34
C HIS A 178 -0.45 -3.03 -1.20
N CYS A 179 -1.35 -2.62 -2.11
CA CYS A 179 -2.70 -3.20 -2.20
C CYS A 179 -2.63 -4.72 -2.46
N GLY A 180 -1.81 -5.15 -3.44
CA GLY A 180 -1.61 -6.56 -3.76
C GLY A 180 -1.08 -7.38 -2.58
N GLN A 181 -0.13 -6.83 -1.80
CA GLN A 181 0.38 -7.49 -0.60
C GLN A 181 -0.72 -7.71 0.45
N HIS A 182 -1.56 -6.73 0.67
CA HIS A 182 -2.68 -6.90 1.60
C HIS A 182 -3.76 -7.85 1.08
N VAL A 183 -3.95 -7.96 -0.23
CA VAL A 183 -4.80 -9.00 -0.82
C VAL A 183 -4.25 -10.40 -0.51
N ARG A 184 -2.93 -10.64 -0.63
CA ARG A 184 -2.28 -11.92 -0.22
C ARG A 184 -2.53 -12.21 1.25
N GLN A 185 -2.37 -11.20 2.12
CA GLN A 185 -2.64 -11.31 3.55
C GLN A 185 -4.09 -11.66 3.81
N TRP A 186 -5.02 -11.04 3.10
CA TRP A 186 -6.45 -11.31 3.26
C TRP A 186 -6.84 -12.74 2.85
N VAL A 187 -6.27 -13.27 1.76
CA VAL A 187 -6.44 -14.67 1.36
C VAL A 187 -6.00 -15.62 2.48
N MET A 188 -4.84 -15.34 3.09
CA MET A 188 -4.35 -16.14 4.23
C MET A 188 -5.31 -16.06 5.42
N LEU A 189 -5.82 -14.86 5.77
CA LEU A 189 -6.75 -14.68 6.88
C LEU A 189 -8.08 -15.42 6.64
N LEU A 190 -8.60 -15.45 5.42
CA LEU A 190 -9.77 -16.26 5.06
C LEU A 190 -9.49 -17.75 5.35
N GLY A 191 -8.36 -18.27 4.88
CA GLY A 191 -7.96 -19.65 5.14
C GLY A 191 -7.82 -19.99 6.63
N MET A 192 -7.26 -19.08 7.43
CA MET A 192 -7.16 -19.22 8.89
C MET A 192 -8.53 -19.28 9.59
N ASN A 193 -9.57 -18.72 8.98
CA ASN A 193 -10.94 -18.76 9.47
C ASN A 193 -11.80 -19.84 8.79
N GLY A 194 -11.18 -20.78 8.05
CA GLY A 194 -11.87 -21.87 7.39
C GLY A 194 -12.70 -21.46 6.17
N VAL A 195 -12.46 -20.26 5.64
CA VAL A 195 -13.17 -19.72 4.46
C VAL A 195 -12.28 -19.93 3.23
N ALA A 196 -12.76 -20.68 2.24
CA ALA A 196 -12.09 -20.80 0.94
C ALA A 196 -12.20 -19.48 0.18
N ALA A 197 -11.04 -18.91 -0.19
CA ALA A 197 -11.02 -17.66 -0.94
C ALA A 197 -11.60 -17.89 -2.37
N ASP A 198 -12.57 -17.06 -2.75
CA ASP A 198 -13.17 -17.10 -4.08
C ASP A 198 -12.22 -16.48 -5.12
N ASN A 199 -11.73 -17.33 -6.03
CA ASN A 199 -10.83 -16.94 -7.12
C ASN A 199 -9.69 -16.02 -6.67
N PRO A 200 -8.78 -16.49 -5.77
CA PRO A 200 -7.66 -15.70 -5.30
C PRO A 200 -6.68 -15.39 -6.45
N PRO A 201 -5.92 -14.29 -6.37
CA PRO A 201 -4.97 -13.95 -7.42
C PRO A 201 -3.82 -14.97 -7.48
N GLY A 202 -3.52 -15.45 -8.69
CA GLY A 202 -2.33 -16.27 -8.95
C GLY A 202 -1.07 -15.41 -9.13
N ASP A 203 0.10 -16.06 -9.23
CA ASP A 203 1.43 -15.43 -9.31
C ASP A 203 1.55 -14.39 -10.45
N ALA A 204 0.88 -14.61 -11.57
CA ALA A 204 0.86 -13.67 -12.70
C ALA A 204 0.31 -12.28 -12.32
N ALA A 205 -0.58 -12.22 -11.32
CA ALA A 205 -1.12 -10.97 -10.82
C ALA A 205 -0.05 -10.11 -10.11
N PHE A 206 0.99 -10.69 -9.60
CA PHE A 206 2.08 -10.02 -8.86
C PHE A 206 3.35 -9.84 -9.69
N ALA A 207 3.40 -10.41 -10.89
CA ALA A 207 4.58 -10.39 -11.75
C ALA A 207 5.03 -8.94 -12.03
N LYS A 208 6.33 -8.68 -11.95
CA LYS A 208 6.98 -7.37 -12.15
C LYS A 208 6.63 -6.29 -11.11
N LEU A 209 5.91 -6.62 -10.06
CA LEU A 209 5.76 -5.75 -8.90
C LEU A 209 6.83 -6.08 -7.85
N PRO A 210 7.34 -5.10 -7.10
CA PRO A 210 8.36 -5.31 -6.06
C PRO A 210 7.75 -5.94 -4.80
N MET A 211 7.22 -7.16 -4.96
CA MET A 211 6.50 -7.85 -3.90
C MET A 211 7.46 -8.40 -2.85
N PRO A 212 7.13 -8.28 -1.54
CA PRO A 212 7.84 -9.01 -0.50
C PRO A 212 7.78 -10.52 -0.74
N SER A 213 8.87 -11.23 -0.38
CA SER A 213 8.92 -12.70 -0.52
C SER A 213 7.89 -13.39 0.38
N ASN A 214 7.68 -12.87 1.58
CA ASN A 214 6.74 -13.41 2.56
C ASN A 214 5.39 -12.69 2.52
N VAL A 215 4.32 -13.40 2.92
CA VAL A 215 2.99 -12.80 3.07
C VAL A 215 2.97 -11.86 4.29
N TRP A 216 3.68 -12.23 5.36
CA TRP A 216 3.94 -11.37 6.52
C TRP A 216 5.44 -11.17 6.66
N ASP A 217 5.86 -9.92 6.79
CA ASP A 217 7.18 -9.62 7.30
C ASP A 217 7.17 -9.96 8.79
N GLY A 218 8.09 -10.81 9.20
CA GLY A 218 8.20 -11.34 10.55
C GLY A 218 8.40 -10.28 11.63
#